data_b0cd44171487076b946525dfe6816678
#
_entry.id   b0cd44171487076b946525dfe6816678
#
_cell.length_a   1.000
_cell.length_b   1.000
_cell.length_c   1.000
_cell.angle_alpha   90.00
_cell.angle_beta   90.00
_cell.angle_gamma   90.00
#
_symmetry.space_group_name_H-M   'P 1'
#
loop_
_entity.id
_entity.type
_entity.pdbx_description
1 polymer ?
#
loop_
_entity_poly.entity_id
_entity_poly.type
_entity_poly.pdbx_seq_one_letter_code
_entity_poly.pdbx_strand_id
1 'polypeptide(L)'
;MPAINRFASLGYAIPGAVIAVGVLVPLGRLDNLLAGWLEQALGTKTGLLLTGTVAALVYAYLVRLLAVALQTVDAGLAKITPSMDDAARSLGTSPIQTLARVHAPLLAPSLAAAALLVFVDVLKELPATFALRPFNFDTLAIEAYNLAKDERLAEAAAPSLVIVAVGLLAVLFVTKRYFQATRS
;
A
#
# COMPACT_ATOMS: atom_id res chain seq x y z
N MET A 1 0.68 -7.05 21.50
CA MET A 1 0.74 -6.20 20.31
C MET A 1 -0.59 -5.55 19.85
N PRO A 2 -1.69 -5.59 20.61
CA PRO A 2 -2.96 -5.01 20.14
C PRO A 2 -2.96 -3.49 20.01
N ALA A 3 -2.14 -2.76 20.76
CA ALA A 3 -2.10 -1.29 20.72
C ALA A 3 -1.46 -0.76 19.41
N ILE A 4 -0.39 -1.37 18.94
CA ILE A 4 0.31 -0.97 17.70
C ILE A 4 -0.59 -1.21 16.48
N ASN A 5 -1.29 -2.35 16.42
CA ASN A 5 -2.22 -2.65 15.34
C ASN A 5 -3.41 -1.69 15.34
N ARG A 6 -3.92 -1.29 16.51
CA ARG A 6 -4.97 -0.27 16.62
C ARG A 6 -4.50 1.09 16.13
N PHE A 7 -3.27 1.47 16.46
CA PHE A 7 -2.70 2.75 16.00
C PHE A 7 -2.48 2.75 14.48
N ALA A 8 -1.92 1.67 13.94
CA ALA A 8 -1.76 1.49 12.48
C ALA A 8 -3.11 1.50 11.75
N SER A 9 -4.17 0.95 12.38
CA SER A 9 -5.52 0.90 11.80
C SER A 9 -6.17 2.28 11.62
N LEU A 10 -5.72 3.31 12.34
CA LEU A 10 -6.22 4.68 12.18
C LEU A 10 -5.87 5.27 10.81
N GLY A 11 -4.78 4.84 10.18
CA GLY A 11 -4.35 5.35 8.87
C GLY A 11 -5.41 5.18 7.78
N TYR A 12 -6.16 4.09 7.79
CA TYR A 12 -7.21 3.87 6.79
C TYR A 12 -8.49 4.69 7.03
N ALA A 13 -8.79 5.00 8.29
CA ALA A 13 -9.95 5.82 8.65
C ALA A 13 -9.75 7.31 8.31
N ILE A 14 -8.50 7.75 8.15
CA ILE A 14 -8.17 9.15 7.86
C ILE A 14 -8.33 9.41 6.35
N PRO A 15 -9.02 10.51 5.96
CA PRO A 15 -9.13 10.90 4.55
C PRO A 15 -7.75 11.05 3.89
N GLY A 16 -7.60 10.57 2.65
CA GLY A 16 -6.32 10.61 1.92
C GLY A 16 -5.71 12.00 1.80
N ALA A 17 -6.53 13.05 1.66
CA ALA A 17 -6.07 14.43 1.65
C ALA A 17 -5.42 14.86 2.97
N VAL A 18 -5.94 14.40 4.12
CA VAL A 18 -5.38 14.70 5.45
C VAL A 18 -4.04 13.99 5.62
N ILE A 19 -3.93 12.74 5.17
CA ILE A 19 -2.67 12.01 5.15
C ILE A 19 -1.65 12.71 4.25
N ALA A 20 -2.07 13.17 3.09
CA ALA A 20 -1.19 13.91 2.19
C ALA A 20 -0.58 15.15 2.85
N VAL A 21 -1.39 15.96 3.52
CA VAL A 21 -0.90 17.13 4.28
C VAL A 21 -0.02 16.71 5.44
N GLY A 22 -0.44 15.67 6.18
CA GLY A 22 0.31 15.09 7.30
C GLY A 22 1.68 14.54 6.91
N VAL A 23 1.84 14.08 5.66
CA VAL A 23 3.11 13.62 5.10
C VAL A 23 3.91 14.80 4.50
N LEU A 24 3.25 15.68 3.75
CA LEU A 24 3.88 16.79 3.03
C LEU A 24 4.60 17.76 3.99
N VAL A 25 3.95 18.13 5.10
CA VAL A 25 4.51 19.11 6.04
C VAL A 25 5.79 18.63 6.72
N PRO A 26 5.86 17.41 7.31
CA PRO A 26 7.11 16.90 7.87
C PRO A 26 8.19 16.66 6.81
N LEU A 27 7.82 16.12 5.64
CA LEU A 27 8.78 15.90 4.55
C LEU A 27 9.36 17.21 4.04
N GLY A 28 8.54 18.26 3.85
CA GLY A 28 9.03 19.58 3.43
C GLY A 28 9.97 20.22 4.44
N ARG A 29 9.72 20.03 5.75
CA ARG A 29 10.64 20.47 6.80
C ARG A 29 11.97 19.70 6.74
N LEU A 30 11.89 18.38 6.56
CA LEU A 30 13.08 17.53 6.42
C LEU A 30 13.88 17.89 5.18
N ASP A 31 13.22 18.13 4.05
CA ASP A 31 13.85 18.59 2.81
C ASP A 31 14.64 19.90 2.99
N ASN A 32 14.02 20.88 3.65
CA ASN A 32 14.68 22.16 3.91
C ASN A 32 15.90 22.00 4.81
N LEU A 33 15.83 21.13 5.82
CA LEU A 33 16.98 20.82 6.69
C LEU A 33 18.09 20.12 5.90
N LEU A 34 17.74 19.12 5.09
CA LEU A 34 18.71 18.37 4.27
C LEU A 34 19.33 19.24 3.20
N ALA A 35 18.53 20.04 2.50
CA ALA A 35 19.01 20.96 1.47
C ALA A 35 19.98 22.00 2.07
N GLY A 36 19.64 22.58 3.23
CA GLY A 36 20.52 23.54 3.91
C GLY A 36 21.84 22.91 4.38
N TRP A 37 21.80 21.69 4.89
CA TRP A 37 23.01 20.97 5.29
C TRP A 37 23.88 20.61 4.07
N LEU A 38 23.28 20.15 2.98
CA LEU A 38 23.99 19.85 1.73
C LEU A 38 24.60 21.09 1.08
N GLU A 39 23.87 22.21 1.08
CA GLU A 39 24.39 23.49 0.56
C GLU A 39 25.61 23.96 1.35
N GLN A 40 25.59 23.81 2.68
CA GLN A 40 26.75 24.14 3.53
C GLN A 40 27.92 23.18 3.32
N ALA A 41 27.65 21.88 3.12
CA ALA A 41 28.71 20.87 3.00
C ALA A 41 29.31 20.80 1.60
N LEU A 42 28.53 21.01 0.55
CA LEU A 42 28.91 20.80 -0.85
C LEU A 42 28.97 22.09 -1.67
N GLY A 43 28.48 23.22 -1.13
CA GLY A 43 28.45 24.51 -1.83
C GLY A 43 27.48 24.56 -3.03
N THR A 44 26.62 23.58 -3.18
CA THR A 44 25.68 23.46 -4.30
C THR A 44 24.23 23.58 -3.81
N LYS A 45 23.42 24.39 -4.47
CA LYS A 45 21.98 24.45 -4.19
C LYS A 45 21.31 23.17 -4.66
N THR A 46 20.96 22.32 -3.72
CA THR A 46 20.12 21.16 -3.99
C THR A 46 18.66 21.58 -3.79
N GLY A 47 17.81 21.29 -4.77
CA GLY A 47 16.35 21.48 -4.61
C GLY A 47 15.75 20.52 -3.57
N LEU A 48 14.42 20.44 -3.54
CA LEU A 48 13.71 19.46 -2.70
C LEU A 48 14.10 18.04 -3.13
N LEU A 49 14.49 17.21 -2.15
CA LEU A 49 15.01 15.86 -2.37
C LEU A 49 13.94 14.78 -2.22
N LEU A 50 12.98 15.01 -1.33
CA LEU A 50 11.92 14.04 -0.97
C LEU A 50 10.55 14.51 -1.47
N THR A 51 10.21 15.77 -1.22
CA THR A 51 8.92 16.36 -1.61
C THR A 51 8.80 16.42 -3.13
N GLY A 52 7.65 16.01 -3.66
CA GLY A 52 7.43 15.93 -5.11
C GLY A 52 8.16 14.76 -5.78
N THR A 53 8.49 13.72 -5.04
CA THR A 53 9.05 12.48 -5.57
C THR A 53 8.07 11.31 -5.46
N VAL A 54 8.29 10.28 -6.27
CA VAL A 54 7.53 9.02 -6.15
C VAL A 54 7.72 8.39 -4.76
N ALA A 55 8.87 8.60 -4.11
CA ALA A 55 9.13 8.09 -2.77
C ALA A 55 8.18 8.70 -1.72
N ALA A 56 7.92 10.01 -1.78
CA ALA A 56 6.96 10.68 -0.91
C ALA A 56 5.53 10.14 -1.11
N LEU A 57 5.14 9.91 -2.37
CA LEU A 57 3.85 9.34 -2.72
C LEU A 57 3.71 7.91 -2.19
N VAL A 58 4.70 7.06 -2.41
CA VAL A 58 4.73 5.68 -1.90
C VAL A 58 4.68 5.66 -0.38
N TYR A 59 5.40 6.56 0.30
CA TYR A 59 5.35 6.68 1.75
C TYR A 59 3.93 7.02 2.25
N ALA A 60 3.24 7.94 1.59
CA ALA A 60 1.84 8.25 1.94
C ALA A 60 0.90 7.05 1.74
N TYR A 61 1.10 6.28 0.67
CA TYR A 61 0.36 5.04 0.45
C TYR A 61 0.64 4.00 1.54
N LEU A 62 1.90 3.84 1.94
CA LEU A 62 2.27 2.96 3.04
C LEU A 62 1.57 3.36 4.34
N VAL A 63 1.64 4.64 4.71
CA VAL A 63 0.97 5.15 5.93
C VAL A 63 -0.53 4.86 5.91
N ARG A 64 -1.18 5.07 4.75
CA ARG A 64 -2.63 4.90 4.62
C ARG A 64 -3.06 3.45 4.54
N LEU A 65 -2.40 2.64 3.72
CA LEU A 65 -2.86 1.31 3.35
C LEU A 65 -2.27 0.20 4.22
N LEU A 66 -1.26 0.52 5.05
CA LEU A 66 -0.67 -0.43 6.01
C LEU A 66 -1.73 -1.05 6.92
N ALA A 67 -2.72 -0.27 7.32
CA ALA A 67 -3.83 -0.74 8.16
C ALA A 67 -4.60 -1.89 7.52
N VAL A 68 -4.96 -1.74 6.23
CA VAL A 68 -5.70 -2.77 5.47
C VAL A 68 -4.87 -4.04 5.34
N ALA A 69 -3.58 -3.87 5.02
CA ALA A 69 -2.66 -4.99 4.90
C ALA A 69 -2.51 -5.74 6.23
N LEU A 70 -2.27 -5.02 7.34
CA LEU A 70 -2.11 -5.61 8.67
C LEU A 70 -3.37 -6.33 9.13
N GLN A 71 -4.55 -5.72 9.00
CA GLN A 71 -5.81 -6.35 9.40
C GLN A 71 -6.09 -7.64 8.62
N THR A 72 -5.80 -7.63 7.32
CA THR A 72 -5.99 -8.82 6.48
C THR A 72 -5.04 -9.94 6.86
N VAL A 73 -3.78 -9.60 7.17
CA VAL A 73 -2.78 -10.57 7.64
C VAL A 73 -3.10 -11.08 9.05
N ASP A 74 -3.53 -10.20 9.96
CA ASP A 74 -3.95 -10.59 11.32
C ASP A 74 -5.12 -11.57 11.28
N ALA A 75 -6.09 -11.37 10.40
CA ALA A 75 -7.19 -12.33 10.19
C ALA A 75 -6.69 -13.68 9.67
N GLY A 76 -5.60 -13.69 8.90
CA GLY A 76 -4.91 -14.91 8.48
C GLY A 76 -4.18 -15.60 9.63
N LEU A 77 -3.47 -14.82 10.44
CA LEU A 77 -2.74 -15.32 11.62
C LEU A 77 -3.66 -15.95 12.67
N ALA A 78 -4.88 -15.44 12.80
CA ALA A 78 -5.88 -16.01 13.73
C ALA A 78 -6.26 -17.47 13.40
N LYS A 79 -5.96 -17.95 12.20
CA LYS A 79 -6.18 -19.36 11.80
C LYS A 79 -5.06 -20.30 12.27
N ILE A 80 -3.91 -19.75 12.65
CA ILE A 80 -2.76 -20.52 13.15
C ILE A 80 -2.96 -20.71 14.65
N THR A 81 -3.15 -21.97 15.05
CA THR A 81 -3.39 -22.31 16.45
C THR A 81 -2.10 -22.74 17.15
N PRO A 82 -1.96 -22.54 18.48
CA PRO A 82 -0.81 -23.01 19.24
C PRO A 82 -0.53 -24.52 19.07
N SER A 83 -1.58 -25.33 18.86
CA SER A 83 -1.46 -26.77 18.64
C SER A 83 -0.70 -27.12 17.36
N MET A 84 -0.75 -26.25 16.33
CA MET A 84 0.06 -26.44 15.11
C MET A 84 1.55 -26.24 15.40
N ASP A 85 1.89 -25.27 16.24
CA ASP A 85 3.27 -25.04 16.67
C ASP A 85 3.79 -26.17 17.56
N ASP A 86 2.95 -26.69 18.44
CA ASP A 86 3.28 -27.81 19.30
C ASP A 86 3.49 -29.11 18.50
N ALA A 87 2.64 -29.36 17.51
CA ALA A 87 2.80 -30.47 16.57
C ALA A 87 4.09 -30.34 15.75
N ALA A 88 4.39 -29.19 15.22
CA ALA A 88 5.62 -28.93 14.47
C ALA A 88 6.86 -29.17 15.34
N ARG A 89 6.85 -28.69 16.58
CA ARG A 89 7.94 -28.90 17.54
C ARG A 89 8.11 -30.39 17.89
N SER A 90 7.01 -31.10 18.06
CA SER A 90 7.05 -32.56 18.34
C SER A 90 7.67 -33.35 17.19
N LEU A 91 7.56 -32.85 15.96
CA LEU A 91 8.21 -33.39 14.76
C LEU A 91 9.66 -32.89 14.59
N GLY A 92 10.21 -32.17 15.55
CA GLY A 92 11.61 -31.72 15.56
C GLY A 92 11.92 -30.55 14.65
N THR A 93 10.89 -29.77 14.22
CA THR A 93 11.13 -28.60 13.38
C THR A 93 11.64 -27.42 14.21
N SER A 94 12.62 -26.69 13.66
CA SER A 94 13.07 -25.44 14.25
C SER A 94 12.03 -24.32 14.04
N PRO A 95 12.05 -23.21 14.82
CA PRO A 95 11.10 -22.09 14.65
C PRO A 95 11.09 -21.51 13.22
N ILE A 96 12.25 -21.42 12.58
CA ILE A 96 12.37 -20.93 11.19
C ILE A 96 11.74 -21.93 10.20
N GLN A 97 11.93 -23.23 10.45
CA GLN A 97 11.30 -24.26 9.61
C GLN A 97 9.79 -24.30 9.80
N THR A 98 9.29 -24.11 11.02
CA THR A 98 7.85 -23.98 11.30
C THR A 98 7.28 -22.76 10.60
N LEU A 99 7.95 -21.61 10.66
CA LEU A 99 7.55 -20.40 9.92
C LEU A 99 7.47 -20.67 8.41
N ALA A 100 8.50 -21.27 7.82
CA ALA A 100 8.57 -21.46 6.37
C ALA A 100 7.65 -22.58 5.85
N ARG A 101 7.47 -23.67 6.61
CA ARG A 101 6.75 -24.86 6.17
C ARG A 101 5.29 -24.93 6.61
N VAL A 102 4.93 -24.24 7.71
CA VAL A 102 3.58 -24.26 8.26
C VAL A 102 2.93 -22.88 8.13
N HIS A 103 3.53 -21.83 8.72
CA HIS A 103 2.89 -20.52 8.77
C HIS A 103 2.85 -19.85 7.41
N ALA A 104 3.94 -19.80 6.65
CA ALA A 104 4.00 -19.10 5.37
C ALA A 104 3.00 -19.65 4.35
N PRO A 105 2.84 -20.97 4.15
CA PRO A 105 1.81 -21.51 3.27
C PRO A 105 0.39 -21.19 3.73
N LEU A 106 0.12 -21.25 5.04
CA LEU A 106 -1.19 -20.93 5.60
C LEU A 106 -1.54 -19.44 5.49
N LEU A 107 -0.54 -18.56 5.54
CA LEU A 107 -0.70 -17.12 5.40
C LEU A 107 -0.73 -16.65 3.94
N ALA A 108 -0.24 -17.44 3.00
CA ALA A 108 -0.14 -17.06 1.59
C ALA A 108 -1.47 -16.54 0.99
N PRO A 109 -2.66 -17.14 1.26
CA PRO A 109 -3.93 -16.61 0.81
C PRO A 109 -4.27 -15.24 1.39
N SER A 110 -3.97 -15.03 2.68
CA SER A 110 -4.22 -13.74 3.36
C SER A 110 -3.26 -12.66 2.88
N LEU A 111 -2.01 -13.00 2.61
CA LEU A 111 -1.02 -12.10 2.03
C LEU A 111 -1.43 -11.69 0.60
N ALA A 112 -1.90 -12.64 -0.19
CA ALA A 112 -2.38 -12.35 -1.54
C ALA A 112 -3.65 -11.48 -1.51
N ALA A 113 -4.56 -11.72 -0.58
CA ALA A 113 -5.74 -10.88 -0.39
C ALA A 113 -5.35 -9.47 0.06
N ALA A 114 -4.41 -9.33 0.99
CA ALA A 114 -3.89 -8.03 1.43
C ALA A 114 -3.24 -7.26 0.27
N ALA A 115 -2.38 -7.93 -0.50
CA ALA A 115 -1.74 -7.33 -1.66
C ALA A 115 -2.76 -6.88 -2.73
N LEU A 116 -3.80 -7.69 -2.96
CA LEU A 116 -4.87 -7.37 -3.90
C LEU A 116 -5.68 -6.15 -3.43
N LEU A 117 -6.06 -6.09 -2.15
CA LEU A 117 -6.80 -4.97 -1.59
C LEU A 117 -5.99 -3.66 -1.71
N VAL A 118 -4.71 -3.70 -1.31
CA VAL A 118 -3.81 -2.55 -1.43
C VAL A 118 -3.65 -2.14 -2.89
N PHE A 119 -3.45 -3.09 -3.81
CA PHE A 119 -3.31 -2.82 -5.24
C PHE A 119 -4.55 -2.11 -5.81
N VAL A 120 -5.75 -2.62 -5.53
CA VAL A 120 -7.00 -2.03 -6.01
C VAL A 120 -7.22 -0.65 -5.40
N ASP A 121 -6.87 -0.45 -4.12
CA ASP A 121 -6.99 0.86 -3.46
C ASP A 121 -6.00 1.88 -4.03
N VAL A 122 -4.77 1.49 -4.35
CA VAL A 122 -3.78 2.35 -5.02
C VAL A 122 -4.22 2.75 -6.42
N LEU A 123 -4.79 1.82 -7.21
CA LEU A 123 -5.27 2.11 -8.56
C LEU A 123 -6.28 3.25 -8.63
N LYS A 124 -7.12 3.38 -7.63
CA LYS A 124 -8.18 4.40 -7.56
C LYS A 124 -7.84 5.56 -6.62
N GLU A 125 -6.62 5.56 -6.03
CA GLU A 125 -6.25 6.61 -5.09
C GLU A 125 -6.07 7.95 -5.79
N LEU A 126 -6.90 8.91 -5.43
CA LEU A 126 -6.90 10.24 -6.03
C LEU A 126 -6.38 11.32 -5.07
N PRO A 127 -6.94 11.51 -3.84
CA PRO A 127 -6.63 12.66 -3.00
C PRO A 127 -5.16 12.77 -2.58
N ALA A 128 -4.56 11.67 -2.12
CA ALA A 128 -3.16 11.68 -1.71
C ALA A 128 -2.23 11.77 -2.93
N THR A 129 -2.57 11.08 -4.02
CA THR A 129 -1.83 11.14 -5.28
C THR A 129 -1.83 12.56 -5.84
N PHE A 130 -2.98 13.23 -5.86
CA PHE A 130 -3.11 14.60 -6.39
C PHE A 130 -2.21 15.58 -5.65
N ALA A 131 -2.10 15.45 -4.33
CA ALA A 131 -1.32 16.37 -3.49
C ALA A 131 0.18 16.07 -3.46
N LEU A 132 0.61 14.81 -3.64
CA LEU A 132 1.99 14.39 -3.42
C LEU A 132 2.73 13.94 -4.69
N ARG A 133 2.03 13.77 -5.81
CA ARG A 133 2.64 13.30 -7.05
C ARG A 133 3.77 14.22 -7.54
N PRO A 134 4.80 13.66 -8.14
CA PRO A 134 5.81 14.44 -8.83
C PRO A 134 5.20 15.27 -9.97
N PHE A 135 5.89 16.33 -10.35
CA PHE A 135 5.53 17.11 -11.52
C PHE A 135 5.59 16.21 -12.78
N ASN A 136 4.61 16.33 -13.65
CA ASN A 136 4.43 15.49 -14.85
C ASN A 136 4.26 13.98 -14.59
N PHE A 137 3.81 13.61 -13.39
CA PHE A 137 3.50 12.24 -13.05
C PHE A 137 1.99 12.09 -12.83
N ASP A 138 1.27 11.61 -13.82
CA ASP A 138 -0.17 11.36 -13.75
C ASP A 138 -0.46 9.87 -13.67
N THR A 139 -1.28 9.50 -12.68
CA THR A 139 -1.88 8.16 -12.63
C THR A 139 -3.17 8.16 -13.44
N LEU A 140 -3.66 6.97 -13.78
CA LEU A 140 -4.94 6.84 -14.49
C LEU A 140 -6.11 7.49 -13.72
N ALA A 141 -6.07 7.46 -12.38
CA ALA A 141 -7.07 8.13 -11.55
C ALA A 141 -7.01 9.66 -11.67
N ILE A 142 -5.81 10.23 -11.71
CA ILE A 142 -5.60 11.67 -11.95
C ILE A 142 -6.07 12.05 -13.34
N GLU A 143 -5.72 11.29 -14.36
CA GLU A 143 -6.11 11.56 -15.75
C GLU A 143 -7.63 11.50 -15.91
N ALA A 144 -8.28 10.44 -15.38
CA ALA A 144 -9.73 10.36 -15.38
C ALA A 144 -10.40 11.55 -14.70
N TYR A 145 -9.85 11.99 -13.56
CA TYR A 145 -10.34 13.14 -12.82
C TYR A 145 -10.18 14.44 -13.60
N ASN A 146 -9.01 14.68 -14.20
CA ASN A 146 -8.74 15.90 -14.97
C ASN A 146 -9.70 16.01 -16.16
N LEU A 147 -9.83 14.92 -16.94
CA LEU A 147 -10.76 14.86 -18.06
C LEU A 147 -12.23 15.08 -17.63
N ALA A 148 -12.64 14.47 -16.52
CA ALA A 148 -13.98 14.65 -15.99
C ALA A 148 -14.23 16.08 -15.50
N LYS A 149 -13.24 16.71 -14.86
CA LYS A 149 -13.30 18.10 -14.40
C LYS A 149 -13.42 19.08 -15.58
N ASP A 150 -12.77 18.75 -16.69
CA ASP A 150 -12.82 19.56 -17.93
C ASP A 150 -14.05 19.22 -18.80
N GLU A 151 -15.07 18.56 -18.24
CA GLU A 151 -16.31 18.13 -18.89
C GLU A 151 -16.11 17.19 -20.10
N ARG A 152 -14.92 16.59 -20.24
CA ARG A 152 -14.56 15.63 -21.30
C ARG A 152 -14.89 14.20 -20.87
N LEU A 153 -16.16 13.95 -20.52
CA LEU A 153 -16.60 12.67 -19.93
C LEU A 153 -16.38 11.47 -20.84
N ALA A 154 -16.55 11.64 -22.16
CA ALA A 154 -16.32 10.58 -23.13
C ALA A 154 -14.85 10.11 -23.13
N GLU A 155 -13.91 11.04 -22.97
CA GLU A 155 -12.48 10.75 -22.91
C GLU A 155 -12.08 10.21 -21.53
N ALA A 156 -12.69 10.69 -20.44
CA ALA A 156 -12.50 10.18 -19.08
C ALA A 156 -12.91 8.71 -18.94
N ALA A 157 -13.78 8.22 -19.82
CA ALA A 157 -14.19 6.81 -19.82
C ALA A 157 -13.03 5.85 -20.10
N ALA A 158 -12.07 6.24 -20.95
CA ALA A 158 -10.94 5.37 -21.30
C ALA A 158 -10.05 5.02 -20.09
N PRO A 159 -9.45 5.99 -19.36
CA PRO A 159 -8.65 5.68 -18.16
C PRO A 159 -9.49 4.99 -17.05
N SER A 160 -10.76 5.37 -16.91
CA SER A 160 -11.66 4.74 -15.93
C SER A 160 -11.91 3.27 -16.23
N LEU A 161 -12.15 2.91 -17.48
CA LEU A 161 -12.33 1.53 -17.92
C LEU A 161 -11.04 0.71 -17.73
N VAL A 162 -9.88 1.29 -17.97
CA VAL A 162 -8.60 0.61 -17.72
C VAL A 162 -8.43 0.31 -16.23
N ILE A 163 -8.74 1.25 -15.33
CA ILE A 163 -8.69 1.03 -13.87
C ILE A 163 -9.60 -0.15 -13.50
N VAL A 164 -10.85 -0.16 -13.99
CA VAL A 164 -11.81 -1.22 -13.69
C VAL A 164 -11.35 -2.55 -14.27
N ALA A 165 -10.88 -2.59 -15.52
CA ALA A 165 -10.42 -3.81 -16.17
C ALA A 165 -9.21 -4.41 -15.45
N VAL A 166 -8.20 -3.61 -15.12
CA VAL A 166 -7.00 -4.06 -14.40
C VAL A 166 -7.34 -4.55 -13.01
N GLY A 167 -8.18 -3.81 -12.28
CA GLY A 167 -8.67 -4.21 -10.95
C GLY A 167 -9.44 -5.52 -11.00
N LEU A 168 -10.37 -5.66 -11.96
CA LEU A 168 -11.15 -6.88 -12.13
C LEU A 168 -10.29 -8.08 -12.51
N LEU A 169 -9.34 -7.92 -13.42
CA LEU A 169 -8.41 -8.98 -13.80
C LEU A 169 -7.57 -9.46 -12.61
N ALA A 170 -7.06 -8.53 -11.79
CA ALA A 170 -6.33 -8.87 -10.58
C ALA A 170 -7.18 -9.65 -9.58
N VAL A 171 -8.42 -9.23 -9.35
CA VAL A 171 -9.38 -9.94 -8.48
C VAL A 171 -9.66 -11.34 -9.01
N LEU A 172 -9.97 -11.48 -10.30
CA LEU A 172 -10.27 -12.76 -10.92
C LEU A 172 -9.06 -13.73 -10.87
N PHE A 173 -7.86 -13.20 -11.09
CA PHE A 173 -6.63 -13.99 -11.05
C PHE A 173 -6.38 -14.56 -9.64
N VAL A 174 -6.42 -13.71 -8.62
CA VAL A 174 -6.21 -14.12 -7.23
C VAL A 174 -7.29 -15.09 -6.77
N THR A 175 -8.56 -14.78 -7.08
CA THR A 175 -9.70 -15.62 -6.70
C THR A 175 -9.59 -17.00 -7.34
N LYS A 176 -9.33 -17.10 -8.65
CA LYS A 176 -9.16 -18.39 -9.32
C LYS A 176 -8.03 -19.22 -8.71
N ARG A 177 -6.88 -18.60 -8.46
CA ARG A 177 -5.71 -19.30 -7.92
C ARG A 177 -5.96 -19.91 -6.54
N TYR A 178 -6.70 -19.19 -5.69
CA TYR A 178 -6.94 -19.66 -4.31
C TYR A 178 -8.19 -20.51 -4.16
N PHE A 179 -9.25 -20.31 -4.96
CA PHE A 179 -10.41 -21.19 -4.96
C PHE A 179 -10.10 -22.58 -5.53
N GLN A 180 -9.16 -22.68 -6.47
CA GLN A 180 -8.73 -23.99 -6.98
C GLN A 180 -7.88 -24.74 -5.96
N ALA A 181 -7.07 -24.05 -5.17
CA ALA A 181 -6.24 -24.66 -4.14
C ALA A 181 -7.03 -25.20 -2.94
N THR A 182 -8.29 -24.78 -2.74
CA THR A 182 -9.16 -25.30 -1.68
C THR A 182 -10.05 -26.48 -2.12
N ARG A 183 -10.03 -26.84 -3.40
CA ARG A 183 -10.80 -27.96 -3.96
C ARG A 183 -9.94 -29.21 -4.25
N SER A 184 -8.63 -29.12 -4.12
CA SER A 184 -7.67 -30.22 -4.22
C SER A 184 -7.22 -30.64 -2.82
#